data_213707133708f6939c2685d550ef9532
#
_entry.id   213707133708f6939c2685d550ef9532
#
_cell.length_a   1.000
_cell.length_b   1.000
_cell.length_c   1.000
_cell.angle_alpha   90.00
_cell.angle_beta   90.00
_cell.angle_gamma   90.00
#
_symmetry.space_group_name_H-M   'P 1'
#
loop_
_entity.id
_entity.type
_entity.pdbx_description
1 polymer ?
#
loop_
_entity_poly.entity_id
_entity_poly.type
_entity_poly.pdbx_seq_one_letter_code
_entity_poly.pdbx_strand_id
1 'polypeptide(L)'
;MEIELYKSRSYSGCIKSAYILFSTNLTTIFKRTWLSILVYSIPLAIMIDLSLSSRALNEADLPIPTTTLVLMSGMCIWSLAGCIWFIAVVNRILNTRTLKANLIRATVLILILLHVAGFVKIILQLVNTLVVSTFLSAKVSSGAATLTSTVIEILLDSAFFVALLPCTFSIIKYLIDPQSKISDIFGKAYRHGWRHWGFLFITLFITGIIFCLIATVLFAPFGIIVEAQISDLLGMLNGDPSGIPSNFYILLYGTTLLTSFIFAYLVIWSSFVFYYAYGSIETTEREREKSLTA
;
A
#
# COMPACT_ATOMS: atom_id res chain seq x y z
N MET A 1 -12.96 -5.02 23.01
CA MET A 1 -11.52 -4.75 22.87
C MET A 1 -11.20 -3.55 23.73
N GLU A 2 -10.47 -3.74 24.82
CA GLU A 2 -9.91 -2.62 25.56
C GLU A 2 -8.66 -2.14 24.84
N ILE A 3 -8.73 -0.94 24.27
CA ILE A 3 -7.62 -0.34 23.52
C ILE A 3 -7.22 0.92 24.27
N GLU A 4 -6.12 0.85 25.04
CA GLU A 4 -5.51 2.01 25.65
C GLU A 4 -4.68 2.75 24.59
N LEU A 5 -5.34 3.63 23.81
CA LEU A 5 -4.70 4.36 22.72
C LEU A 5 -3.72 5.42 23.27
N TYR A 6 -4.20 6.28 24.18
CA TYR A 6 -3.47 7.46 24.64
C TYR A 6 -2.53 7.12 25.81
N LYS A 7 -1.36 6.62 25.46
CA LYS A 7 -0.26 6.32 26.38
C LYS A 7 1.07 6.57 25.68
N SER A 8 1.99 7.24 26.35
CA SER A 8 3.35 7.43 25.84
C SER A 8 4.06 6.06 25.72
N ARG A 9 4.52 5.73 24.52
CA ARG A 9 5.21 4.46 24.21
C ARG A 9 6.45 4.74 23.37
N SER A 10 7.47 3.91 23.56
CA SER A 10 8.60 3.84 22.62
C SER A 10 8.15 3.19 21.29
N TYR A 11 8.95 3.32 20.23
CA TYR A 11 8.69 2.67 18.94
C TYR A 11 8.53 1.15 19.07
N SER A 12 9.37 0.46 19.85
CA SER A 12 9.24 -0.97 20.14
C SER A 12 7.98 -1.28 20.97
N GLY A 13 7.58 -0.40 21.87
CA GLY A 13 6.34 -0.48 22.63
C GLY A 13 5.10 -0.40 21.73
N CYS A 14 5.11 0.44 20.70
CA CYS A 14 4.03 0.51 19.71
C CYS A 14 3.90 -0.80 18.93
N ILE A 15 5.00 -1.37 18.45
CA ILE A 15 5.04 -2.64 17.72
C ILE A 15 4.54 -3.79 18.60
N LYS A 16 5.04 -3.87 19.85
CA LYS A 16 4.60 -4.89 20.82
C LYS A 16 3.11 -4.79 21.13
N SER A 17 2.61 -3.56 21.37
CA SER A 17 1.17 -3.34 21.64
C SER A 17 0.30 -3.71 20.46
N ALA A 18 0.74 -3.41 19.23
CA ALA A 18 0.05 -3.79 18.01
C ALA A 18 0.00 -5.31 17.81
N TYR A 19 1.11 -6.00 18.09
CA TYR A 19 1.17 -7.47 18.04
C TYR A 19 0.23 -8.10 19.06
N ILE A 20 0.25 -7.63 20.31
CA ILE A 20 -0.65 -8.13 21.36
C ILE A 20 -2.10 -7.89 20.97
N LEU A 21 -2.45 -6.67 20.53
CA LEU A 21 -3.81 -6.37 20.09
C LEU A 21 -4.27 -7.27 18.94
N PHE A 22 -3.42 -7.49 17.95
CA PHE A 22 -3.70 -8.34 16.81
C PHE A 22 -3.86 -9.81 17.21
N SER A 23 -2.89 -10.38 17.94
CA SER A 23 -2.86 -11.80 18.30
C SER A 23 -3.97 -12.20 19.26
N THR A 24 -4.23 -11.39 20.30
CA THR A 24 -5.30 -11.67 21.28
C THR A 24 -6.71 -11.53 20.70
N ASN A 25 -6.88 -10.74 19.63
CA ASN A 25 -8.19 -10.50 19.03
C ASN A 25 -8.32 -11.07 17.61
N LEU A 26 -7.42 -11.96 17.19
CA LEU A 26 -7.34 -12.46 15.81
C LEU A 26 -8.69 -13.02 15.32
N THR A 27 -9.37 -13.81 16.12
CA THR A 27 -10.68 -14.39 15.77
C THR A 27 -11.75 -13.31 15.55
N THR A 28 -11.75 -12.26 16.36
CA THR A 28 -12.70 -11.16 16.23
C THR A 28 -12.40 -10.30 14.99
N ILE A 29 -11.11 -10.04 14.74
CA ILE A 29 -10.64 -9.34 13.55
C ILE A 29 -11.03 -10.13 12.31
N PHE A 30 -10.73 -11.44 12.29
CA PHE A 30 -11.09 -12.32 11.18
C PHE A 30 -12.60 -12.29 10.90
N LYS A 31 -13.44 -12.55 11.91
CA LYS A 31 -14.91 -12.54 11.73
C LYS A 31 -15.45 -11.23 11.17
N ARG A 32 -14.82 -10.10 11.43
CA ARG A 32 -15.26 -8.79 10.96
C ARG A 32 -14.72 -8.41 9.58
N THR A 33 -13.54 -8.91 9.19
CA THR A 33 -12.82 -8.43 8.00
C THR A 33 -12.78 -9.41 6.85
N TRP A 34 -12.97 -10.73 7.07
CA TRP A 34 -12.80 -11.76 6.05
C TRP A 34 -13.58 -11.49 4.76
N LEU A 35 -14.85 -11.03 4.87
CA LEU A 35 -15.68 -10.77 3.71
C LEU A 35 -15.16 -9.57 2.90
N SER A 36 -14.78 -8.48 3.56
CA SER A 36 -14.23 -7.31 2.88
C SER A 36 -12.88 -7.61 2.22
N ILE A 37 -12.08 -8.49 2.83
CA ILE A 37 -10.82 -8.95 2.26
C ILE A 37 -11.07 -9.80 1.01
N LEU A 38 -12.04 -10.73 1.04
CA LEU A 38 -12.39 -11.53 -0.14
C LEU A 38 -12.86 -10.66 -1.31
N VAL A 39 -13.73 -9.68 -1.04
CA VAL A 39 -14.23 -8.76 -2.07
C VAL A 39 -13.10 -7.95 -2.71
N TYR A 40 -12.06 -7.64 -1.97
CA TYR A 40 -10.84 -7.00 -2.48
C TYR A 40 -9.94 -7.98 -3.23
N SER A 41 -9.73 -9.20 -2.70
CA SER A 41 -8.73 -10.15 -3.20
C SER A 41 -9.17 -10.84 -4.49
N ILE A 42 -10.47 -11.09 -4.69
CA ILE A 42 -10.99 -11.74 -5.91
C ILE A 42 -10.66 -10.92 -7.17
N PRO A 43 -11.06 -9.64 -7.29
CA PRO A 43 -10.74 -8.87 -8.49
C PRO A 43 -9.23 -8.63 -8.66
N LEU A 44 -8.47 -8.56 -7.57
CA LEU A 44 -7.01 -8.45 -7.62
C LEU A 44 -6.38 -9.69 -8.26
N ALA A 45 -6.84 -10.89 -7.92
CA ALA A 45 -6.36 -12.14 -8.53
C ALA A 45 -6.64 -12.17 -10.04
N ILE A 46 -7.84 -11.77 -10.47
CA ILE A 46 -8.21 -11.67 -11.89
C ILE A 46 -7.36 -10.61 -12.61
N MET A 47 -7.13 -9.46 -11.98
CA MET A 47 -6.29 -8.40 -12.56
C MET A 47 -4.86 -8.85 -12.81
N ILE A 48 -4.29 -9.66 -11.91
CA ILE A 48 -2.91 -10.15 -12.04
C ILE A 48 -2.80 -11.04 -13.28
N ASP A 49 -3.72 -11.99 -13.47
CA ASP A 49 -3.72 -12.85 -14.65
C ASP A 49 -3.89 -12.06 -15.95
N LEU A 50 -4.87 -11.14 -16.01
CA LEU A 50 -5.04 -10.26 -17.15
C LEU A 50 -3.81 -9.39 -17.43
N SER A 51 -3.12 -8.94 -16.39
CA SER A 51 -1.90 -8.14 -16.53
C SER A 51 -0.74 -8.96 -17.08
N LEU A 52 -0.57 -10.21 -16.64
CA LEU A 52 0.47 -11.11 -17.15
C LEU A 52 0.23 -11.41 -18.64
N SER A 53 -1.00 -11.74 -19.01
CA SER A 53 -1.38 -11.98 -20.41
C SER A 53 -1.17 -10.75 -21.29
N SER A 54 -1.56 -9.56 -20.80
CA SER A 54 -1.37 -8.29 -21.52
C SER A 54 0.10 -7.94 -21.71
N ARG A 55 0.94 -8.24 -20.71
CA ARG A 55 2.39 -8.02 -20.79
C ARG A 55 3.03 -8.92 -21.83
N ALA A 56 2.68 -10.21 -21.86
CA ALA A 56 3.19 -11.13 -22.86
C ALA A 56 2.80 -10.70 -24.28
N LEU A 57 1.54 -10.26 -24.52
CA LEU A 57 1.11 -9.73 -25.82
C LEU A 57 1.91 -8.49 -26.22
N ASN A 58 2.17 -7.57 -25.28
CA ASN A 58 2.95 -6.36 -25.53
C ASN A 58 4.42 -6.66 -25.85
N GLU A 59 5.03 -7.65 -25.21
CA GLU A 59 6.39 -8.12 -25.50
C GLU A 59 6.50 -8.76 -26.90
N ALA A 60 5.38 -9.30 -27.41
CA ALA A 60 5.27 -9.86 -28.75
C ALA A 60 4.84 -8.84 -29.84
N ASP A 61 4.78 -7.54 -29.51
CA ASP A 61 4.23 -6.48 -30.36
C ASP A 61 2.80 -6.74 -30.86
N LEU A 62 2.03 -7.52 -30.11
CA LEU A 62 0.63 -7.82 -30.44
C LEU A 62 -0.31 -6.84 -29.71
N PRO A 63 -1.40 -6.40 -30.37
CA PRO A 63 -2.34 -5.47 -29.76
C PRO A 63 -3.12 -6.14 -28.61
N ILE A 64 -3.22 -5.44 -27.49
CA ILE A 64 -4.04 -5.89 -26.36
C ILE A 64 -5.52 -5.78 -26.76
N PRO A 65 -6.32 -6.85 -26.64
CA PRO A 65 -7.74 -6.82 -26.97
C PRO A 65 -8.50 -5.77 -26.13
N THR A 66 -9.39 -5.02 -26.77
CA THR A 66 -10.21 -4.00 -26.07
C THR A 66 -11.04 -4.62 -24.93
N THR A 67 -11.50 -5.85 -25.10
CA THR A 67 -12.21 -6.61 -24.06
C THR A 67 -11.35 -6.79 -22.80
N THR A 68 -10.06 -7.09 -22.95
CA THR A 68 -9.11 -7.22 -21.84
C THR A 68 -8.96 -5.88 -21.09
N LEU A 69 -8.83 -4.76 -21.82
CA LEU A 69 -8.74 -3.43 -21.21
C LEU A 69 -10.01 -3.05 -20.43
N VAL A 70 -11.19 -3.37 -20.98
CA VAL A 70 -12.48 -3.15 -20.29
C VAL A 70 -12.59 -4.01 -19.04
N LEU A 71 -12.23 -5.28 -19.11
CA LEU A 71 -12.21 -6.17 -17.92
C LEU A 71 -11.23 -5.67 -16.86
N MET A 72 -10.01 -5.30 -17.23
CA MET A 72 -9.02 -4.76 -16.29
C MET A 72 -9.53 -3.49 -15.60
N SER A 73 -10.16 -2.57 -16.33
CA SER A 73 -10.73 -1.36 -15.75
C SER A 73 -11.88 -1.67 -14.78
N GLY A 74 -12.76 -2.60 -15.12
CA GLY A 74 -13.83 -3.07 -14.24
C GLY A 74 -13.31 -3.72 -12.98
N MET A 75 -12.30 -4.59 -13.07
CA MET A 75 -11.66 -5.22 -11.92
C MET A 75 -10.93 -4.21 -11.04
N CYS A 76 -10.31 -3.18 -11.64
CA CYS A 76 -9.68 -2.08 -10.90
C CYS A 76 -10.71 -1.32 -10.05
N ILE A 77 -11.84 -0.94 -10.64
CA ILE A 77 -12.93 -0.24 -9.92
C ILE A 77 -13.47 -1.12 -8.78
N TRP A 78 -13.68 -2.41 -9.03
CA TRP A 78 -14.15 -3.34 -8.01
C TRP A 78 -13.11 -3.50 -6.88
N SER A 79 -11.83 -3.65 -7.20
CA SER A 79 -10.75 -3.73 -6.23
C SER A 79 -10.67 -2.47 -5.36
N LEU A 80 -10.81 -1.29 -5.96
CA LEU A 80 -10.86 -0.01 -5.22
C LEU A 80 -12.06 0.04 -4.26
N ALA A 81 -13.24 -0.37 -4.71
CA ALA A 81 -14.43 -0.42 -3.84
C ALA A 81 -14.22 -1.40 -2.67
N GLY A 82 -13.64 -2.57 -2.93
CA GLY A 82 -13.25 -3.55 -1.91
C GLY A 82 -12.23 -3.00 -0.92
N CYS A 83 -11.23 -2.28 -1.39
CA CYS A 83 -10.22 -1.62 -0.57
C CYS A 83 -10.83 -0.54 0.34
N ILE A 84 -11.73 0.30 -0.19
CA ILE A 84 -12.46 1.31 0.58
C ILE A 84 -13.28 0.64 1.70
N TRP A 85 -13.99 -0.42 1.37
CA TRP A 85 -14.77 -1.17 2.35
C TRP A 85 -13.87 -1.81 3.42
N PHE A 86 -12.77 -2.44 3.02
CA PHE A 86 -11.78 -3.02 3.92
C PHE A 86 -11.24 -1.97 4.91
N ILE A 87 -10.79 -0.81 4.44
CA ILE A 87 -10.33 0.30 5.29
C ILE A 87 -11.43 0.73 6.27
N ALA A 88 -12.67 0.88 5.79
CA ALA A 88 -13.80 1.29 6.63
C ALA A 88 -14.09 0.27 7.75
N VAL A 89 -14.00 -1.03 7.44
CA VAL A 89 -14.19 -2.12 8.42
C VAL A 89 -13.05 -2.16 9.44
N VAL A 90 -11.80 -2.02 9.01
CA VAL A 90 -10.63 -1.94 9.92
C VAL A 90 -10.75 -0.73 10.84
N ASN A 91 -11.12 0.43 10.31
CA ASN A 91 -11.34 1.63 11.14
C ASN A 91 -12.47 1.45 12.15
N ARG A 92 -13.53 0.73 11.80
CA ARG A 92 -14.61 0.40 12.74
C ARG A 92 -14.15 -0.49 13.89
N ILE A 93 -13.08 -1.25 13.73
CA ILE A 93 -12.48 -2.01 14.83
C ILE A 93 -11.80 -1.08 15.83
N LEU A 94 -11.19 0.01 15.33
CA LEU A 94 -10.37 0.95 16.09
C LEU A 94 -11.18 2.14 16.66
N ASN A 95 -12.38 2.41 16.14
CA ASN A 95 -13.21 3.52 16.57
C ASN A 95 -14.68 3.11 16.77
N THR A 96 -15.45 3.96 17.44
CA THR A 96 -16.87 3.73 17.75
C THR A 96 -17.85 4.24 16.68
N ARG A 97 -17.34 4.71 15.54
CA ARG A 97 -18.17 5.30 14.47
C ARG A 97 -18.97 4.25 13.72
N THR A 98 -20.05 4.72 13.09
CA THR A 98 -20.84 3.90 12.18
C THR A 98 -20.02 3.50 10.95
N LEU A 99 -20.34 2.35 10.35
CA LEU A 99 -19.67 1.89 9.12
C LEU A 99 -19.81 2.93 7.99
N LYS A 100 -20.98 3.58 7.85
CA LYS A 100 -21.22 4.62 6.85
C LYS A 100 -20.25 5.80 6.99
N ALA A 101 -20.01 6.28 8.20
CA ALA A 101 -19.08 7.38 8.46
C ALA A 101 -17.63 6.99 8.14
N ASN A 102 -17.22 5.76 8.50
CA ASN A 102 -15.90 5.24 8.15
C ASN A 102 -15.76 5.03 6.63
N LEU A 103 -16.81 4.58 5.94
CA LEU A 103 -16.82 4.42 4.49
C LEU A 103 -16.57 5.74 3.77
N ILE A 104 -17.29 6.81 4.16
CA ILE A 104 -17.10 8.15 3.57
C ILE A 104 -15.64 8.61 3.76
N ARG A 105 -15.08 8.46 4.97
CA ARG A 105 -13.69 8.87 5.23
C ARG A 105 -12.67 8.03 4.45
N ALA A 106 -12.89 6.73 4.35
CA ALA A 106 -12.04 5.85 3.55
C ALA A 106 -12.10 6.21 2.06
N THR A 107 -13.29 6.50 1.52
CA THR A 107 -13.46 6.93 0.13
C THR A 107 -12.68 8.21 -0.15
N VAL A 108 -12.88 9.22 0.69
CA VAL A 108 -12.18 10.51 0.53
C VAL A 108 -10.66 10.33 0.64
N LEU A 109 -10.19 9.53 1.60
CA LEU A 109 -8.77 9.25 1.74
C LEU A 109 -8.19 8.57 0.50
N ILE A 110 -8.84 7.54 -0.02
CA ILE A 110 -8.37 6.83 -1.22
C ILE A 110 -8.34 7.78 -2.42
N LEU A 111 -9.37 8.60 -2.61
CA LEU A 111 -9.38 9.58 -3.69
C LEU A 111 -8.21 10.57 -3.58
N ILE A 112 -7.93 11.09 -2.39
CA ILE A 112 -6.78 11.98 -2.17
C ILE A 112 -5.47 11.26 -2.47
N LEU A 113 -5.27 10.04 -1.95
CA LEU A 113 -4.06 9.28 -2.17
C LEU A 113 -3.83 8.96 -3.65
N LEU A 114 -4.88 8.63 -4.40
CA LEU A 114 -4.80 8.40 -5.85
C LEU A 114 -4.40 9.67 -6.60
N HIS A 115 -4.96 10.82 -6.24
CA HIS A 115 -4.60 12.11 -6.87
C HIS A 115 -3.15 12.49 -6.55
N VAL A 116 -2.73 12.36 -5.29
CA VAL A 116 -1.34 12.64 -4.88
C VAL A 116 -0.37 11.69 -5.59
N ALA A 117 -0.65 10.39 -5.61
CA ALA A 117 0.19 9.42 -6.29
C ALA A 117 0.28 9.69 -7.81
N GLY A 118 -0.84 10.02 -8.45
CA GLY A 118 -0.90 10.41 -9.86
C GLY A 118 -0.07 11.66 -10.15
N PHE A 119 -0.19 12.68 -9.30
CA PHE A 119 0.56 13.92 -9.43
C PHE A 119 2.08 13.70 -9.27
N VAL A 120 2.48 12.93 -8.25
CA VAL A 120 3.89 12.55 -8.04
C VAL A 120 4.43 11.81 -9.27
N LYS A 121 3.68 10.83 -9.80
CA LYS A 121 4.08 10.08 -10.99
C LYS A 121 4.26 10.98 -12.23
N ILE A 122 3.37 11.94 -12.43
CA ILE A 122 3.48 12.92 -13.53
C ILE A 122 4.77 13.76 -13.38
N ILE A 123 5.07 14.24 -12.17
CA ILE A 123 6.30 15.01 -11.92
C ILE A 123 7.53 14.16 -12.21
N LEU A 124 7.59 12.93 -11.71
CA LEU A 124 8.71 12.01 -11.93
C LEU A 124 8.91 11.76 -13.43
N GLN A 125 7.83 11.53 -14.17
CA GLN A 125 7.89 11.31 -15.62
C GLN A 125 8.36 12.54 -16.38
N LEU A 126 7.91 13.74 -16.00
CA LEU A 126 8.37 15.00 -16.61
C LEU A 126 9.88 15.22 -16.36
N VAL A 127 10.34 15.04 -15.14
CA VAL A 127 11.77 15.16 -14.79
C VAL A 127 12.60 14.15 -15.56
N ASN A 128 12.17 12.89 -15.61
CA ASN A 128 12.85 11.84 -16.37
C ASN A 128 12.95 12.22 -17.88
N THR A 129 11.86 12.65 -18.49
CA THR A 129 11.83 13.08 -19.89
C THR A 129 12.79 14.25 -20.14
N LEU A 130 12.83 15.25 -19.25
CA LEU A 130 13.73 16.39 -19.36
C LEU A 130 15.20 15.96 -19.25
N VAL A 131 15.52 15.09 -18.30
CA VAL A 131 16.88 14.55 -18.15
C VAL A 131 17.31 13.80 -19.38
N VAL A 132 16.52 12.82 -19.83
CA VAL A 132 16.84 12.00 -21.01
C VAL A 132 17.00 12.88 -22.25
N SER A 133 16.11 13.85 -22.50
CA SER A 133 16.21 14.75 -23.64
C SER A 133 17.47 15.62 -23.61
N THR A 134 17.88 16.09 -22.43
CA THR A 134 19.11 16.87 -22.24
C THR A 134 20.36 16.03 -22.54
N PHE A 135 20.42 14.79 -22.09
CA PHE A 135 21.54 13.90 -22.36
C PHE A 135 21.61 13.48 -23.84
N LEU A 136 20.46 13.24 -24.48
CA LEU A 136 20.40 12.95 -25.91
C LEU A 136 20.88 14.14 -26.75
N SER A 137 20.49 15.36 -26.39
CA SER A 137 20.94 16.58 -27.07
C SER A 137 22.45 16.82 -26.91
N ALA A 138 23.03 16.43 -25.78
CA ALA A 138 24.45 16.48 -25.47
C ALA A 138 25.28 15.36 -26.11
N LYS A 139 24.64 14.45 -26.91
CA LYS A 139 25.29 13.28 -27.54
C LYS A 139 26.00 12.36 -26.55
N VAL A 140 25.51 12.28 -25.32
CA VAL A 140 26.01 11.37 -24.30
C VAL A 140 25.53 9.94 -24.64
N SER A 141 26.33 8.93 -24.28
CA SER A 141 25.96 7.53 -24.53
C SER A 141 24.61 7.18 -23.87
N SER A 142 23.81 6.34 -24.54
CA SER A 142 22.51 5.90 -24.03
C SER A 142 22.61 5.26 -22.65
N GLY A 143 23.66 4.49 -22.38
CA GLY A 143 23.91 3.88 -21.07
C GLY A 143 24.12 4.89 -19.95
N ALA A 144 24.88 5.98 -20.19
CA ALA A 144 25.07 7.04 -19.20
C ALA A 144 23.77 7.83 -18.97
N ALA A 145 22.98 8.08 -20.01
CA ALA A 145 21.68 8.74 -19.88
C ALA A 145 20.71 7.91 -19.01
N THR A 146 20.64 6.60 -19.25
CA THR A 146 19.80 5.67 -18.47
C THR A 146 20.23 5.61 -17.01
N LEU A 147 21.54 5.47 -16.72
CA LEU A 147 22.04 5.45 -15.36
C LEU A 147 21.72 6.75 -14.61
N THR A 148 21.95 7.90 -15.24
CA THR A 148 21.65 9.20 -14.62
C THR A 148 20.16 9.37 -14.34
N SER A 149 19.31 8.99 -15.30
CA SER A 149 17.85 8.98 -15.13
C SER A 149 17.42 8.12 -13.94
N THR A 150 17.93 6.90 -13.84
CA THR A 150 17.64 5.99 -12.72
C THR A 150 18.08 6.55 -11.37
N VAL A 151 19.27 7.14 -11.29
CA VAL A 151 19.77 7.76 -10.05
C VAL A 151 18.87 8.94 -9.63
N ILE A 152 18.49 9.80 -10.57
CA ILE A 152 17.59 10.93 -10.28
C ILE A 152 16.22 10.44 -9.83
N GLU A 153 15.67 9.41 -10.47
CA GLU A 153 14.39 8.81 -10.09
C GLU A 153 14.45 8.27 -8.65
N ILE A 154 15.49 7.51 -8.29
CA ILE A 154 15.69 7.01 -6.92
C ILE A 154 15.80 8.15 -5.90
N LEU A 155 16.52 9.22 -6.22
CA LEU A 155 16.65 10.38 -5.34
C LEU A 155 15.31 11.10 -5.14
N LEU A 156 14.53 11.30 -6.21
CA LEU A 156 13.22 11.92 -6.14
C LEU A 156 12.24 11.05 -5.36
N ASP A 157 12.19 9.74 -5.62
CA ASP A 157 11.34 8.80 -4.87
C ASP A 157 11.68 8.81 -3.39
N SER A 158 12.97 8.83 -3.04
CA SER A 158 13.44 8.94 -1.67
C SER A 158 13.00 10.24 -1.02
N ALA A 159 13.11 11.37 -1.72
CA ALA A 159 12.67 12.67 -1.23
C ALA A 159 11.15 12.72 -1.02
N PHE A 160 10.35 12.16 -1.93
CA PHE A 160 8.91 12.02 -1.76
C PHE A 160 8.55 11.12 -0.59
N PHE A 161 9.23 9.99 -0.43
CA PHE A 161 9.03 9.10 0.70
C PHE A 161 9.25 9.82 2.04
N VAL A 162 10.36 10.57 2.17
CA VAL A 162 10.66 11.38 3.34
C VAL A 162 9.59 12.44 3.60
N ALA A 163 9.13 13.13 2.54
CA ALA A 163 8.10 14.15 2.64
C ALA A 163 6.71 13.58 2.99
N LEU A 164 6.39 12.38 2.54
CA LEU A 164 5.10 11.73 2.82
C LEU A 164 5.05 11.01 4.18
N LEU A 165 6.19 10.77 4.82
CA LEU A 165 6.24 10.08 6.12
C LEU A 165 5.39 10.75 7.21
N PRO A 166 5.36 12.09 7.40
CA PRO A 166 4.47 12.75 8.35
C PRO A 166 2.98 12.55 8.04
N CYS A 167 2.63 12.25 6.78
CA CYS A 167 1.25 11.95 6.40
C CYS A 167 0.72 10.69 7.10
N THR A 168 1.57 9.75 7.52
CA THR A 168 1.13 8.58 8.27
C THR A 168 0.42 8.97 9.55
N PHE A 169 0.96 9.94 10.31
CA PHE A 169 0.31 10.51 11.48
C PHE A 169 -1.00 11.22 11.12
N SER A 170 -0.97 12.07 10.09
CA SER A 170 -2.15 12.86 9.67
C SER A 170 -3.29 11.98 9.18
N ILE A 171 -2.98 10.93 8.43
CA ILE A 171 -3.95 9.96 7.91
C ILE A 171 -4.63 9.22 9.08
N ILE A 172 -3.84 8.72 10.04
CA ILE A 172 -4.39 8.02 11.19
C ILE A 172 -5.24 8.97 12.03
N LYS A 173 -4.79 10.21 12.27
CA LYS A 173 -5.57 11.24 12.95
C LYS A 173 -6.90 11.47 12.22
N TYR A 174 -6.90 11.66 10.92
CA TYR A 174 -8.11 11.83 10.12
C TYR A 174 -9.07 10.64 10.24
N LEU A 175 -8.54 9.43 10.23
CA LEU A 175 -9.35 8.21 10.31
C LEU A 175 -9.94 7.99 11.72
N ILE A 176 -9.27 8.41 12.79
CA ILE A 176 -9.66 8.12 14.17
C ILE A 176 -10.41 9.29 14.82
N ASP A 177 -9.87 10.51 14.72
CA ASP A 177 -10.44 11.69 15.37
C ASP A 177 -11.70 12.19 14.64
N PRO A 178 -12.87 12.25 15.33
CA PRO A 178 -14.11 12.77 14.75
C PRO A 178 -14.02 14.20 14.24
N GLN A 179 -13.25 15.03 14.92
CA GLN A 179 -13.18 16.46 14.64
C GLN A 179 -12.16 16.81 13.55
N SER A 180 -11.29 15.88 13.19
CA SER A 180 -10.26 16.08 12.17
C SER A 180 -10.90 16.27 10.78
N LYS A 181 -10.48 17.32 10.08
CA LYS A 181 -10.91 17.66 8.72
C LYS A 181 -9.90 17.15 7.69
N ILE A 182 -10.35 17.03 6.44
CA ILE A 182 -9.49 16.62 5.30
C ILE A 182 -8.31 17.59 5.13
N SER A 183 -8.55 18.89 5.26
CA SER A 183 -7.52 19.92 5.16
C SER A 183 -6.39 19.75 6.19
N ASP A 184 -6.66 19.08 7.30
CA ASP A 184 -5.67 18.87 8.36
C ASP A 184 -4.60 17.85 7.94
N ILE A 185 -4.91 16.96 6.97
CA ILE A 185 -3.97 15.94 6.47
C ILE A 185 -2.70 16.59 5.94
N PHE A 186 -2.81 17.68 5.19
CA PHE A 186 -1.67 18.43 4.66
C PHE A 186 -1.41 19.76 5.41
N GLY A 187 -2.17 20.03 6.47
CA GLY A 187 -2.11 21.25 7.27
C GLY A 187 -1.48 21.05 8.64
N LYS A 188 -2.29 21.31 9.68
CA LYS A 188 -1.84 21.26 11.08
C LYS A 188 -1.34 19.89 11.50
N ALA A 189 -2.06 18.81 11.13
CA ALA A 189 -1.67 17.46 11.50
C ALA A 189 -0.36 17.03 10.81
N TYR A 190 -0.11 17.46 9.56
CA TYR A 190 1.15 17.23 8.86
C TYR A 190 2.35 17.88 9.58
N ARG A 191 2.20 19.15 9.99
CA ARG A 191 3.26 19.84 10.75
C ARG A 191 3.55 19.15 12.09
N HIS A 192 2.53 18.60 12.72
CA HIS A 192 2.67 17.82 13.96
C HIS A 192 3.43 16.52 13.70
N GLY A 193 3.10 15.79 12.63
CA GLY A 193 3.85 14.61 12.20
C GLY A 193 5.31 14.93 11.86
N TRP A 194 5.58 16.08 11.23
CA TRP A 194 6.93 16.53 10.92
C TRP A 194 7.78 16.77 12.17
N ARG A 195 7.17 17.31 13.23
CA ARG A 195 7.85 17.53 14.51
C ARG A 195 8.31 16.21 15.17
N HIS A 196 7.59 15.12 14.92
CA HIS A 196 7.90 13.76 15.42
C HIS A 196 8.46 12.84 14.32
N TRP A 197 9.05 13.43 13.26
CA TRP A 197 9.52 12.70 12.09
C TRP A 197 10.45 11.52 12.44
N GLY A 198 11.42 11.73 13.34
CA GLY A 198 12.36 10.68 13.75
C GLY A 198 11.68 9.48 14.42
N PHE A 199 10.68 9.74 15.27
CA PHE A 199 9.88 8.67 15.89
C PHE A 199 9.08 7.88 14.85
N LEU A 200 8.42 8.59 13.92
CA LEU A 200 7.66 7.97 12.83
C LEU A 200 8.57 7.19 11.89
N PHE A 201 9.74 7.74 11.56
CA PHE A 201 10.72 7.07 10.69
C PHE A 201 11.21 5.76 11.30
N ILE A 202 11.67 5.77 12.56
CA ILE A 202 12.15 4.55 13.22
C ILE A 202 11.02 3.51 13.34
N THR A 203 9.82 3.95 13.72
CA THR A 203 8.65 3.06 13.81
C THR A 203 8.32 2.44 12.45
N LEU A 204 8.29 3.24 11.37
CA LEU A 204 8.06 2.78 10.01
C LEU A 204 9.16 1.84 9.55
N PHE A 205 10.42 2.19 9.79
CA PHE A 205 11.58 1.42 9.35
C PHE A 205 11.60 0.02 9.96
N ILE A 206 11.45 -0.08 11.29
CA ILE A 206 11.42 -1.39 11.97
C ILE A 206 10.18 -2.19 11.55
N THR A 207 9.01 -1.54 11.49
CA THR A 207 7.78 -2.19 11.04
C THR A 207 7.92 -2.67 9.60
N GLY A 208 8.54 -1.86 8.73
CA GLY A 208 8.82 -2.18 7.35
C GLY A 208 9.74 -3.39 7.19
N ILE A 209 10.82 -3.49 7.97
CA ILE A 209 11.70 -4.68 7.95
C ILE A 209 10.91 -5.95 8.31
N ILE A 210 10.14 -5.92 9.40
CA ILE A 210 9.33 -7.06 9.83
C ILE A 210 8.30 -7.41 8.75
N PHE A 211 7.63 -6.40 8.21
CA PHE A 211 6.64 -6.54 7.14
C PHE A 211 7.26 -7.17 5.89
N CYS A 212 8.41 -6.68 5.43
CA CYS A 212 9.10 -7.20 4.26
C CYS A 212 9.55 -8.65 4.46
N LEU A 213 10.10 -9.00 5.63
CA LEU A 213 10.52 -10.38 5.92
C LEU A 213 9.34 -11.36 5.84
N ILE A 214 8.22 -11.01 6.46
CA ILE A 214 7.01 -11.85 6.44
C ILE A 214 6.42 -11.89 5.02
N ALA A 215 6.35 -10.75 4.34
CA ALA A 215 5.84 -10.65 2.99
C ALA A 215 6.67 -11.49 2.00
N THR A 216 8.00 -11.46 2.08
CA THR A 216 8.89 -12.26 1.22
C THR A 216 8.56 -13.75 1.33
N VAL A 217 8.41 -14.27 2.55
CA VAL A 217 8.03 -15.68 2.76
C VAL A 217 6.62 -15.97 2.23
N LEU A 218 5.68 -15.06 2.47
CA LEU A 218 4.29 -15.22 2.04
C LEU A 218 4.14 -15.19 0.51
N PHE A 219 4.90 -14.33 -0.17
CA PHE A 219 4.84 -14.17 -1.62
C PHE A 219 5.70 -15.18 -2.39
N ALA A 220 6.57 -15.96 -1.73
CA ALA A 220 7.44 -16.92 -2.42
C ALA A 220 6.66 -17.96 -3.26
N PRO A 221 5.59 -18.63 -2.77
CA PRO A 221 4.82 -19.56 -3.60
C PRO A 221 4.15 -18.87 -4.79
N PHE A 222 3.62 -17.67 -4.58
CA PHE A 222 3.03 -16.86 -5.65
C PHE A 222 4.06 -16.50 -6.72
N GLY A 223 5.26 -16.05 -6.31
CA GLY A 223 6.36 -15.73 -7.22
C GLY A 223 6.76 -16.89 -8.13
N ILE A 224 6.86 -18.10 -7.58
CA ILE A 224 7.18 -19.32 -8.36
C ILE A 224 6.10 -19.59 -9.42
N ILE A 225 4.83 -19.46 -9.06
CA ILE A 225 3.71 -19.71 -9.98
C ILE A 225 3.66 -18.65 -11.09
N VAL A 226 3.87 -17.38 -10.74
CA VAL A 226 3.92 -16.29 -11.72
C VAL A 226 5.09 -16.46 -12.67
N GLU A 227 6.27 -16.85 -12.20
CA GLU A 227 7.45 -17.12 -13.03
C GLU A 227 7.19 -18.28 -13.99
N ALA A 228 6.57 -19.36 -13.53
CA ALA A 228 6.19 -20.48 -14.39
C ALA A 228 5.22 -20.04 -15.49
N GLN A 229 4.21 -19.20 -15.16
CA GLN A 229 3.27 -18.66 -16.12
C GLN A 229 3.93 -17.76 -17.17
N ILE A 230 4.84 -16.88 -16.74
CA ILE A 230 5.57 -15.98 -17.66
C ILE A 230 6.46 -16.79 -18.59
N SER A 231 7.19 -17.77 -18.07
CA SER A 231 8.07 -18.63 -18.86
C SER A 231 7.30 -19.43 -19.91
N ASP A 232 6.14 -19.97 -19.56
CA ASP A 232 5.27 -20.68 -20.50
C ASP A 232 4.75 -19.76 -21.60
N LEU A 233 4.22 -18.57 -21.24
CA LEU A 233 3.73 -17.59 -22.20
C LEU A 233 4.83 -17.16 -23.20
N LEU A 234 6.05 -16.90 -22.71
CA LEU A 234 7.20 -16.55 -23.56
C LEU A 234 7.63 -17.71 -24.46
N GLY A 235 7.61 -18.94 -23.94
CA GLY A 235 7.86 -20.15 -24.74
C GLY A 235 6.85 -20.30 -25.88
N MET A 236 5.56 -20.17 -25.59
CA MET A 236 4.49 -20.24 -26.60
C MET A 236 4.64 -19.16 -27.69
N LEU A 237 5.03 -17.95 -27.33
CA LEU A 237 5.29 -16.87 -28.30
C LEU A 237 6.48 -17.16 -29.20
N ASN A 238 7.45 -17.95 -28.73
CA ASN A 238 8.61 -18.42 -29.51
C ASN A 238 8.31 -19.71 -30.32
N GLY A 239 7.08 -20.20 -30.27
CA GLY A 239 6.65 -21.39 -31.02
C GLY A 239 6.81 -22.71 -30.26
N ASP A 240 7.18 -22.70 -29.00
CA ASP A 240 7.25 -23.89 -28.15
C ASP A 240 5.83 -24.30 -27.72
N PRO A 241 5.53 -25.61 -27.57
CA PRO A 241 4.28 -26.05 -26.99
C PRO A 241 4.20 -25.67 -25.52
N SER A 242 2.99 -25.38 -25.02
CA SER A 242 2.78 -25.11 -23.59
C SER A 242 3.31 -26.25 -22.72
N GLY A 243 4.16 -25.90 -21.75
CA GLY A 243 4.76 -26.82 -20.78
C GLY A 243 3.95 -26.98 -19.49
N ILE A 244 2.89 -26.16 -19.30
CA ILE A 244 2.05 -26.20 -18.10
C ILE A 244 0.72 -26.88 -18.35
N PRO A 245 0.13 -27.54 -17.31
CA PRO A 245 -1.19 -28.17 -17.44
C PRO A 245 -2.30 -27.17 -17.77
N SER A 246 -3.32 -27.59 -18.49
CA SER A 246 -4.47 -26.75 -18.87
C SER A 246 -5.25 -26.15 -17.69
N ASN A 247 -5.16 -26.75 -16.49
CA ASN A 247 -5.78 -26.27 -15.26
C ASN A 247 -4.84 -25.41 -14.38
N PHE A 248 -3.68 -25.03 -14.89
CA PHE A 248 -2.69 -24.22 -14.14
C PHE A 248 -3.24 -22.87 -13.68
N TYR A 249 -4.17 -22.29 -14.45
CA TYR A 249 -4.85 -21.05 -14.07
C TYR A 249 -5.56 -21.16 -12.70
N ILE A 250 -6.07 -22.33 -12.33
CA ILE A 250 -6.71 -22.54 -11.00
C ILE A 250 -5.67 -22.38 -9.90
N LEU A 251 -4.44 -22.87 -10.13
CA LEU A 251 -3.34 -22.72 -9.19
C LEU A 251 -2.90 -21.26 -9.08
N LEU A 252 -2.81 -20.55 -10.20
CA LEU A 252 -2.48 -19.12 -10.23
C LEU A 252 -3.52 -18.29 -9.46
N TYR A 253 -4.80 -18.43 -9.78
CA TYR A 253 -5.87 -17.71 -9.07
C TYR A 253 -5.94 -18.07 -7.58
N GLY A 254 -5.91 -19.36 -7.27
CA GLY A 254 -5.98 -19.84 -5.88
C GLY A 254 -4.83 -19.33 -5.04
N THR A 255 -3.60 -19.38 -5.57
CA THR A 255 -2.43 -18.88 -4.86
C THR A 255 -2.45 -17.36 -4.71
N THR A 256 -2.83 -16.63 -5.75
CA THR A 256 -2.97 -15.16 -5.70
C THR A 256 -4.03 -14.75 -4.69
N LEU A 257 -5.19 -15.41 -4.72
CA LEU A 257 -6.28 -15.14 -3.78
C LEU A 257 -5.84 -15.41 -2.33
N LEU A 258 -5.22 -16.55 -2.08
CA LEU A 258 -4.76 -16.94 -0.74
C LEU A 258 -3.67 -16.00 -0.22
N THR A 259 -2.68 -15.69 -1.06
CA THR A 259 -1.58 -14.78 -0.71
C THR A 259 -2.09 -13.38 -0.40
N SER A 260 -2.94 -12.81 -1.26
CA SER A 260 -3.54 -11.48 -1.03
C SER A 260 -4.46 -11.45 0.18
N PHE A 261 -5.20 -12.54 0.44
CA PHE A 261 -6.04 -12.69 1.62
C PHE A 261 -5.23 -12.67 2.91
N ILE A 262 -4.16 -13.46 3.00
CA ILE A 262 -3.29 -13.48 4.18
C ILE A 262 -2.52 -12.16 4.32
N PHE A 263 -2.03 -11.59 3.21
CA PHE A 263 -1.33 -10.31 3.19
C PHE A 263 -2.17 -9.17 3.77
N ALA A 264 -3.48 -9.16 3.57
CA ALA A 264 -4.37 -8.17 4.16
C ALA A 264 -4.32 -8.18 5.71
N TYR A 265 -4.10 -9.33 6.36
CA TYR A 265 -3.92 -9.38 7.82
C TYR A 265 -2.58 -8.79 8.27
N LEU A 266 -1.54 -8.93 7.46
CA LEU A 266 -0.27 -8.24 7.71
C LEU A 266 -0.43 -6.71 7.61
N VAL A 267 -1.25 -6.23 6.67
CA VAL A 267 -1.61 -4.80 6.56
C VAL A 267 -2.42 -4.33 7.77
N ILE A 268 -3.36 -5.15 8.29
CA ILE A 268 -4.11 -4.82 9.51
C ILE A 268 -3.15 -4.67 10.70
N TRP A 269 -2.22 -5.63 10.89
CA TRP A 269 -1.24 -5.55 11.96
C TRP A 269 -0.39 -4.27 11.85
N SER A 270 0.14 -3.95 10.68
CA SER A 270 0.93 -2.73 10.47
C SER A 270 0.10 -1.46 10.74
N SER A 271 -1.18 -1.45 10.38
CA SER A 271 -2.10 -0.34 10.68
C SER A 271 -2.25 -0.12 12.19
N PHE A 272 -2.25 -1.19 13.00
CA PHE A 272 -2.28 -1.08 14.45
C PHE A 272 -0.99 -0.52 15.03
N VAL A 273 0.17 -0.77 14.41
CA VAL A 273 1.43 -0.13 14.82
C VAL A 273 1.34 1.39 14.69
N PHE A 274 0.87 1.88 13.55
CA PHE A 274 0.70 3.32 13.32
C PHE A 274 -0.40 3.93 14.18
N TYR A 275 -1.44 3.17 14.50
CA TYR A 275 -2.49 3.57 15.45
C TYR A 275 -1.90 3.86 16.84
N TYR A 276 -1.05 2.98 17.36
CA TYR A 276 -0.37 3.20 18.64
C TYR A 276 0.71 4.29 18.56
N ALA A 277 1.40 4.42 17.43
CA ALA A 277 2.34 5.52 17.20
C ALA A 277 1.64 6.87 17.26
N TYR A 278 0.48 7.00 16.61
CA TYR A 278 -0.37 8.18 16.71
C TYR A 278 -0.76 8.50 18.15
N GLY A 279 -1.27 7.50 18.89
CA GLY A 279 -1.66 7.69 20.29
C GLY A 279 -0.51 8.11 21.20
N SER A 280 0.70 7.57 20.98
CA SER A 280 1.91 7.94 21.72
C SER A 280 2.32 9.39 21.46
N ILE A 281 2.32 9.84 20.20
CA ILE A 281 2.65 11.21 19.82
C ILE A 281 1.65 12.19 20.44
N GLU A 282 0.36 11.90 20.31
CA GLU A 282 -0.71 12.77 20.84
C GLU A 282 -0.65 12.90 22.36
N THR A 283 -0.28 11.83 23.07
CA THR A 283 -0.09 11.87 24.53
C THR A 283 1.12 12.73 24.91
N THR A 284 2.25 12.54 24.27
CA THR A 284 3.46 13.33 24.52
C THR A 284 3.24 14.83 24.31
N GLU A 285 2.48 15.20 23.26
CA GLU A 285 2.18 16.62 23.03
C GLU A 285 1.22 17.19 24.07
N ARG A 286 0.21 16.45 24.50
CA ARG A 286 -0.69 16.87 25.59
C ARG A 286 0.06 17.04 26.92
N GLU A 287 1.01 16.18 27.25
CA GLU A 287 1.85 16.29 28.44
C GLU A 287 2.75 17.53 28.36
N ARG A 288 3.31 17.80 27.20
CA ARG A 288 4.13 18.98 26.94
C ARG A 288 3.33 20.28 27.09
N GLU A 289 2.11 20.33 26.52
CA GLU A 289 1.24 21.50 26.66
C GLU A 289 0.90 21.78 28.11
N LYS A 290 0.58 20.75 28.89
CA LYS A 290 0.34 20.89 30.35
C LYS A 290 1.55 21.42 31.11
N SER A 291 2.76 20.98 30.78
CA SER A 291 3.99 21.45 31.42
C SER A 291 4.34 22.90 31.07
N LEU A 292 3.83 23.45 29.97
CA LEU A 292 4.04 24.84 29.57
C LEU A 292 3.02 25.80 30.22
N THR A 293 1.89 25.26 30.72
CA THR A 293 0.79 26.03 31.35
C THR A 293 0.82 25.95 32.87
N ALA A 294 1.65 25.09 33.44
CA ALA A 294 1.92 24.99 34.88
C ALA A 294 3.12 25.84 35.29
#